data_c3b026690053a06f3e9a056df965683b
#
_entry.id   c3b026690053a06f3e9a056df965683b
#
_cell.length_a   1.000
_cell.length_b   1.000
_cell.length_c   1.000
_cell.angle_alpha   90.00
_cell.angle_beta   90.00
_cell.angle_gamma   90.00
#
_symmetry.space_group_name_H-M   'P 1'
#
loop_
_entity.id
_entity.type
_entity.pdbx_description
1 polymer ?
#
loop_
_entity_poly.entity_id
_entity_poly.type
_entity_poly.pdbx_seq_one_letter_code
_entity_poly.pdbx_strand_id
1 'polypeptide(L)'
;NSPYFETGLKVGYTSPSEKWYLAGLYLNGWQRIQKIEGNQTPAFGTQITYKPSASTTLNWSTYAGNEQPDLDRKWRYFSNLYGQFKVTEKTSLTAGFDIGVQQMVKGGSDYDVWYSPIVLAQYKPTSKIQLGFRGEYYQDEKGVLIATGTQNGFKTFGISANLDYLIADNIMFRLEARNLNSKDEVFLKDGTPTNQNTFLTTSLAISF
;
A
#
# COMPACT_ATOMS: atom_id res chain seq x y z
N ASN A 1 -1.38 4.14 -0.35
CA ASN A 1 -1.00 4.45 1.03
C ASN A 1 0.48 4.20 1.32
N SER A 2 1.14 3.27 0.67
CA SER A 2 2.59 3.10 0.64
C SER A 2 3.16 3.64 -0.67
N PRO A 3 4.47 3.92 -0.78
CA PRO A 3 5.06 4.33 -2.04
C PRO A 3 4.97 3.20 -3.08
N TYR A 4 4.63 3.55 -4.33
CA TYR A 4 4.58 2.58 -5.44
C TYR A 4 5.97 2.15 -5.90
N PHE A 5 6.95 3.02 -5.74
CA PHE A 5 8.35 2.76 -6.02
C PHE A 5 9.23 3.61 -5.11
N GLU A 6 10.46 3.20 -4.94
CA GLU A 6 11.51 3.94 -4.25
C GLU A 6 12.82 3.80 -5.02
N THR A 7 13.62 4.85 -5.01
CA THR A 7 14.94 4.87 -5.66
C THR A 7 16.01 5.15 -4.64
N GLY A 8 17.05 4.35 -4.63
CA GLY A 8 18.14 4.47 -3.67
C GLY A 8 18.97 3.20 -3.56
N LEU A 9 19.57 3.01 -2.41
CA LEU A 9 20.37 1.84 -2.07
C LEU A 9 19.61 1.00 -1.04
N LYS A 10 19.65 -0.33 -1.20
CA LYS A 10 19.09 -1.29 -0.28
C LYS A 10 20.14 -2.33 0.08
N VAL A 11 20.35 -2.54 1.38
CA VAL A 11 21.18 -3.61 1.91
C VAL A 11 20.29 -4.55 2.70
N GLY A 12 20.32 -5.83 2.38
CA GLY A 12 19.50 -6.85 3.00
C GLY A 12 20.30 -8.02 3.53
N TYR A 13 19.79 -8.65 4.57
CA TYR A 13 20.33 -9.86 5.18
C TYR A 13 19.22 -10.90 5.37
N THR A 14 19.47 -12.11 4.92
CA THR A 14 18.62 -13.26 5.18
C THR A 14 19.33 -14.17 6.19
N SER A 15 18.66 -14.54 7.27
CA SER A 15 19.23 -15.45 8.27
C SER A 15 19.48 -16.84 7.66
N PRO A 16 20.43 -17.63 8.19
CA PRO A 16 20.68 -19.01 7.72
C PRO A 16 19.46 -19.93 7.81
N SER A 17 18.54 -19.64 8.72
CA SER A 17 17.27 -20.39 8.86
C SER A 17 16.17 -19.92 7.88
N GLU A 18 16.44 -18.89 7.06
CA GLU A 18 15.50 -18.22 6.14
C GLU A 18 14.23 -17.66 6.82
N LYS A 19 14.18 -17.71 8.16
CA LYS A 19 13.04 -17.18 8.92
C LYS A 19 13.03 -15.68 9.02
N TRP A 20 14.19 -15.04 8.97
CA TRP A 20 14.31 -13.59 9.10
C TRP A 20 14.93 -12.98 7.86
N TYR A 21 14.28 -11.92 7.37
CA TYR A 21 14.87 -11.01 6.41
C TYR A 21 14.86 -9.59 7.01
N LEU A 22 16.01 -8.94 7.01
CA LEU A 22 16.21 -7.58 7.50
C LEU A 22 16.80 -6.74 6.38
N ALA A 23 16.30 -5.54 6.19
CA ALA A 23 16.89 -4.61 5.23
C ALA A 23 16.89 -3.17 5.77
N GLY A 24 17.93 -2.43 5.41
CA GLY A 24 18.05 -0.98 5.53
C GLY A 24 18.06 -0.35 4.14
N LEU A 25 17.41 0.79 4.00
CA LEU A 25 17.29 1.53 2.75
C LEU A 25 17.77 2.98 2.94
N TYR A 26 18.52 3.48 1.96
CA TYR A 26 18.85 4.89 1.80
C TYR A 26 18.19 5.38 0.51
N LEU A 27 17.29 6.37 0.60
CA LEU A 27 16.33 6.67 -0.43
C LEU A 27 16.38 8.15 -0.86
N ASN A 28 15.94 8.40 -2.09
CA ASN A 28 15.78 9.76 -2.61
C ASN A 28 14.53 10.49 -2.10
N GLY A 29 13.59 9.77 -1.48
CA GLY A 29 12.33 10.29 -0.96
C GLY A 29 11.14 9.42 -1.33
N TRP A 30 9.95 9.82 -0.92
CA TRP A 30 8.69 9.12 -1.19
C TRP A 30 8.30 9.22 -2.68
N GLN A 31 8.38 8.11 -3.40
CA GLN A 31 8.12 8.05 -4.85
C GLN A 31 8.97 9.05 -5.65
N ARG A 32 10.28 9.16 -5.33
CA ARG A 32 11.19 10.09 -5.98
C ARG A 32 12.31 9.35 -6.70
N ILE A 33 12.40 9.52 -8.04
CA ILE A 33 13.58 9.10 -8.82
C ILE A 33 14.75 10.04 -8.52
N GLN A 34 14.46 11.34 -8.46
CA GLN A 34 15.41 12.39 -8.06
C GLN A 34 14.81 13.22 -6.93
N LYS A 35 15.64 13.73 -6.05
CA LYS A 35 15.22 14.68 -5.03
C LYS A 35 14.68 15.95 -5.70
N ILE A 36 13.73 16.60 -5.06
CA ILE A 36 13.28 17.93 -5.50
C ILE A 36 14.38 18.95 -5.25
N GLU A 37 14.39 20.02 -6.02
CA GLU A 37 15.31 21.13 -5.86
C GLU A 37 15.26 21.69 -4.43
N GLY A 38 16.43 21.96 -3.86
CA GLY A 38 16.56 22.44 -2.49
C GLY A 38 16.37 21.39 -1.39
N ASN A 39 16.14 20.12 -1.72
CA ASN A 39 16.06 19.03 -0.74
C ASN A 39 17.34 18.19 -0.76
N GLN A 40 18.18 18.31 0.26
CA GLN A 40 19.37 17.49 0.48
C GLN A 40 19.18 16.48 1.63
N THR A 41 18.05 16.54 2.34
CA THR A 41 17.75 15.64 3.45
C THR A 41 17.62 14.19 2.95
N PRO A 42 18.41 13.23 3.45
CA PRO A 42 18.26 11.83 3.07
C PRO A 42 16.96 11.25 3.62
N ALA A 43 16.42 10.25 2.90
CA ALA A 43 15.33 9.43 3.41
C ALA A 43 15.85 8.02 3.73
N PHE A 44 15.24 7.39 4.72
CA PHE A 44 15.61 6.07 5.20
C PHE A 44 14.40 5.18 5.29
N GLY A 45 14.63 3.89 5.10
CA GLY A 45 13.61 2.86 5.27
C GLY A 45 14.18 1.64 5.97
N THR A 46 13.32 0.85 6.57
CA THR A 46 13.66 -0.48 7.08
C THR A 46 12.61 -1.49 6.63
N GLN A 47 13.04 -2.75 6.55
CA GLN A 47 12.13 -3.87 6.34
C GLN A 47 12.55 -5.03 7.25
N ILE A 48 11.59 -5.56 7.98
CA ILE A 48 11.72 -6.76 8.78
C ILE A 48 10.65 -7.73 8.32
N THR A 49 11.06 -8.90 7.81
CA THR A 49 10.13 -10.00 7.49
C THR A 49 10.46 -11.19 8.37
N TYR A 50 9.44 -11.75 9.01
CA TYR A 50 9.56 -12.94 9.86
C TYR A 50 8.62 -14.03 9.37
N LYS A 51 9.18 -15.22 9.13
CA LYS A 51 8.47 -16.44 8.72
C LYS A 51 8.58 -17.48 9.83
N PRO A 52 7.69 -17.45 10.85
CA PRO A 52 7.71 -18.43 11.93
C PRO A 52 7.44 -19.84 11.42
N SER A 53 6.65 -20.00 10.37
CA SER A 53 6.28 -21.27 9.73
C SER A 53 6.12 -21.07 8.21
N ALA A 54 5.93 -22.18 7.48
CA ALA A 54 5.62 -22.14 6.04
C ALA A 54 4.23 -21.53 5.73
N SER A 55 3.35 -21.43 6.73
CA SER A 55 2.00 -20.91 6.59
C SER A 55 1.84 -19.45 7.04
N THR A 56 2.89 -18.84 7.62
CA THR A 56 2.79 -17.49 8.19
C THR A 56 3.97 -16.63 7.78
N THR A 57 3.67 -15.45 7.27
CA THR A 57 4.65 -14.39 7.03
C THR A 57 4.18 -13.11 7.70
N LEU A 58 5.03 -12.51 8.52
CA LEU A 58 4.83 -11.21 9.13
C LEU A 58 5.83 -10.22 8.53
N ASN A 59 5.40 -9.03 8.23
CA ASN A 59 6.27 -7.97 7.71
C ASN A 59 6.01 -6.65 8.41
N TRP A 60 7.10 -5.95 8.71
CA TRP A 60 7.08 -4.57 9.16
C TRP A 60 8.08 -3.77 8.33
N SER A 61 7.59 -2.72 7.68
CA SER A 61 8.40 -1.79 6.89
C SER A 61 8.18 -0.37 7.37
N THR A 62 9.24 0.44 7.33
CA THR A 62 9.18 1.85 7.77
C THR A 62 9.80 2.78 6.74
N TYR A 63 9.43 4.04 6.83
CA TYR A 63 10.02 5.13 6.08
C TYR A 63 10.16 6.35 6.98
N ALA A 64 11.27 7.09 6.81
CA ALA A 64 11.50 8.40 7.40
C ALA A 64 12.20 9.30 6.39
N GLY A 65 11.61 10.46 6.06
CA GLY A 65 12.17 11.37 5.07
C GLY A 65 11.54 12.75 5.08
N ASN A 66 11.95 13.56 4.13
CA ASN A 66 11.42 14.90 3.89
C ASN A 66 11.09 15.05 2.39
N GLU A 67 9.88 15.50 2.10
CA GLU A 67 9.36 15.64 0.74
C GLU A 67 9.28 17.11 0.28
N GLN A 68 9.84 18.03 1.05
CA GLN A 68 9.87 19.47 0.78
C GLN A 68 11.32 19.96 0.61
N PRO A 69 11.55 21.15 0.04
CA PRO A 69 12.85 21.83 0.16
C PRO A 69 13.28 21.95 1.65
N ASP A 70 14.57 21.91 1.92
CA ASP A 70 15.08 21.93 3.32
C ASP A 70 14.71 23.20 4.09
N LEU A 71 14.42 24.29 3.38
CA LEU A 71 13.90 25.53 3.98
C LEU A 71 12.51 25.32 4.58
N ASP A 72 11.69 24.47 3.96
CA ASP A 72 10.32 24.15 4.36
C ASP A 72 10.19 22.69 4.82
N ARG A 73 11.29 22.11 5.32
CA ARG A 73 11.38 20.69 5.69
C ARG A 73 10.24 20.28 6.62
N LYS A 74 9.55 19.18 6.22
CA LYS A 74 8.48 18.52 6.99
C LYS A 74 8.79 17.05 7.07
N TRP A 75 9.14 16.57 8.24
CA TRP A 75 9.39 15.16 8.43
C TRP A 75 8.15 14.33 8.16
N ARG A 76 8.32 13.29 7.35
CA ARG A 76 7.34 12.26 7.07
C ARG A 76 7.84 10.94 7.64
N TYR A 77 6.98 10.28 8.40
CA TYR A 77 7.22 8.93 8.88
C TYR A 77 6.09 8.03 8.41
N PHE A 78 6.42 6.78 8.13
CA PHE A 78 5.44 5.80 7.69
C PHE A 78 5.79 4.42 8.24
N SER A 79 4.77 3.64 8.56
CA SER A 79 4.86 2.26 9.02
C SER A 79 3.82 1.42 8.29
N ASN A 80 4.26 0.32 7.71
CA ASN A 80 3.43 -0.73 7.12
C ASN A 80 3.63 -2.01 7.93
N LEU A 81 2.57 -2.55 8.48
CA LEU A 81 2.55 -3.84 9.17
C LEU A 81 1.55 -4.75 8.48
N TYR A 82 1.97 -5.95 8.07
CA TYR A 82 1.02 -6.94 7.57
C TYR A 82 1.40 -8.36 7.97
N GLY A 83 0.37 -9.21 8.02
CA GLY A 83 0.51 -10.65 8.17
C GLY A 83 -0.17 -11.39 7.02
N GLN A 84 0.49 -12.42 6.51
CA GLN A 84 -0.06 -13.37 5.53
C GLN A 84 -0.17 -14.73 6.18
N PHE A 85 -1.34 -15.36 6.06
CA PHE A 85 -1.67 -16.61 6.72
C PHE A 85 -2.28 -17.60 5.71
N LYS A 86 -1.63 -18.74 5.53
CA LYS A 86 -2.22 -19.88 4.83
C LYS A 86 -3.11 -20.61 5.83
N VAL A 87 -4.41 -20.33 5.79
CA VAL A 87 -5.40 -20.87 6.75
C VAL A 87 -5.68 -22.36 6.44
N THR A 88 -5.80 -22.70 5.15
CA THR A 88 -5.92 -24.06 4.63
C THR A 88 -5.12 -24.20 3.36
N GLU A 89 -5.07 -25.41 2.76
CA GLU A 89 -4.45 -25.58 1.43
C GLU A 89 -5.11 -24.75 0.32
N LYS A 90 -6.36 -24.35 0.52
CA LYS A 90 -7.16 -23.60 -0.46
C LYS A 90 -7.42 -22.15 -0.05
N THR A 91 -7.16 -21.77 1.19
CA THR A 91 -7.55 -20.47 1.72
C THR A 91 -6.36 -19.75 2.32
N SER A 92 -6.14 -18.51 1.90
CA SER A 92 -5.15 -17.61 2.48
C SER A 92 -5.81 -16.28 2.89
N LEU A 93 -5.28 -15.69 3.95
CA LEU A 93 -5.71 -14.40 4.48
C LEU A 93 -4.51 -13.48 4.57
N THR A 94 -4.68 -12.22 4.22
CA THR A 94 -3.72 -11.15 4.51
C THR A 94 -4.46 -10.05 5.27
N ALA A 95 -3.90 -9.62 6.38
CA ALA A 95 -4.37 -8.44 7.10
C ALA A 95 -3.20 -7.47 7.23
N GLY A 96 -3.46 -6.18 6.98
CA GLY A 96 -2.44 -5.15 7.02
C GLY A 96 -2.95 -3.84 7.56
N PHE A 97 -2.03 -3.03 8.06
CA PHE A 97 -2.27 -1.68 8.52
C PHE A 97 -1.13 -0.78 8.13
N ASP A 98 -1.47 0.26 7.40
CA ASP A 98 -0.59 1.36 7.04
C ASP A 98 -0.93 2.57 7.89
N ILE A 99 0.09 3.23 8.42
CA ILE A 99 -0.05 4.52 9.07
C ILE A 99 1.14 5.40 8.73
N GLY A 100 0.86 6.64 8.42
CA GLY A 100 1.90 7.63 8.22
C GLY A 100 1.52 8.97 8.84
N VAL A 101 2.55 9.75 9.13
CA VAL A 101 2.41 11.10 9.67
C VAL A 101 3.34 12.05 8.95
N GLN A 102 2.91 13.28 8.73
CA GLN A 102 3.74 14.35 8.19
C GLN A 102 3.66 15.58 9.07
N GLN A 103 4.82 16.12 9.40
CA GLN A 103 4.93 17.35 10.17
C GLN A 103 4.18 18.50 9.49
N MET A 104 3.35 19.23 10.24
CA MET A 104 2.54 20.31 9.69
C MET A 104 3.39 21.52 9.29
N VAL A 105 4.35 21.87 10.14
CA VAL A 105 5.29 22.98 9.91
C VAL A 105 6.70 22.58 10.32
N LYS A 106 7.70 23.17 9.70
CA LYS A 106 9.11 22.91 10.01
C LYS A 106 9.41 23.16 11.50
N GLY A 107 9.96 22.12 12.16
CA GLY A 107 10.34 22.20 13.58
C GLY A 107 9.16 22.14 14.57
N GLY A 108 7.92 22.03 14.08
CA GLY A 108 6.74 21.87 14.93
C GLY A 108 6.59 20.45 15.48
N SER A 109 5.75 20.30 16.49
CA SER A 109 5.42 19.03 17.13
C SER A 109 4.14 18.40 16.58
N ASP A 110 3.36 19.12 15.79
CA ASP A 110 2.07 18.67 15.27
C ASP A 110 2.24 17.98 13.93
N TYR A 111 1.44 16.91 13.73
CA TYR A 111 1.49 16.06 12.55
C TYR A 111 0.11 15.83 11.96
N ASP A 112 0.01 15.89 10.64
CA ASP A 112 -1.10 15.36 9.89
C ASP A 112 -0.94 13.86 9.72
N VAL A 113 -2.04 13.12 9.83
CA VAL A 113 -2.05 11.65 9.87
C VAL A 113 -2.86 11.09 8.71
N TRP A 114 -2.36 10.04 8.08
CA TRP A 114 -3.14 9.16 7.19
C TRP A 114 -2.98 7.70 7.61
N TYR A 115 -3.98 6.88 7.34
CA TYR A 115 -3.90 5.44 7.62
C TYR A 115 -4.83 4.60 6.75
N SER A 116 -4.53 3.30 6.65
CA SER A 116 -5.32 2.36 5.87
C SER A 116 -5.23 0.94 6.44
N PRO A 117 -6.26 0.45 7.13
CA PRO A 117 -6.46 -0.98 7.35
C PRO A 117 -6.88 -1.68 6.06
N ILE A 118 -6.39 -2.90 5.85
CA ILE A 118 -6.73 -3.74 4.71
C ILE A 118 -6.86 -5.20 5.12
N VAL A 119 -7.83 -5.89 4.53
CA VAL A 119 -7.98 -7.34 4.64
C VAL A 119 -8.17 -7.91 3.24
N LEU A 120 -7.41 -8.96 2.93
CA LEU A 120 -7.49 -9.72 1.68
C LEU A 120 -7.76 -11.18 2.02
N ALA A 121 -8.73 -11.79 1.36
CA ALA A 121 -8.98 -13.21 1.43
C ALA A 121 -8.85 -13.83 0.04
N GLN A 122 -8.23 -15.00 -0.04
CA GLN A 122 -8.06 -15.75 -1.26
C GLN A 122 -8.59 -17.16 -1.06
N TYR A 123 -9.36 -17.65 -2.03
CA TYR A 123 -9.87 -19.03 -2.05
C TYR A 123 -9.63 -19.68 -3.41
N LYS A 124 -9.03 -20.88 -3.40
CA LYS A 124 -8.71 -21.69 -4.58
C LYS A 124 -9.58 -22.94 -4.59
N PRO A 125 -10.83 -22.88 -5.13
CA PRO A 125 -11.69 -24.05 -5.20
C PRO A 125 -11.10 -25.16 -6.06
N THR A 126 -10.41 -24.80 -7.15
CA THR A 126 -9.73 -25.74 -8.06
C THR A 126 -8.31 -25.27 -8.37
N SER A 127 -7.52 -26.07 -9.09
CA SER A 127 -6.20 -25.66 -9.58
C SER A 127 -6.25 -24.53 -10.61
N LYS A 128 -7.39 -24.32 -11.30
CA LYS A 128 -7.55 -23.32 -12.35
C LYS A 128 -8.31 -22.06 -11.92
N ILE A 129 -9.04 -22.13 -10.81
CA ILE A 129 -9.88 -21.01 -10.36
C ILE A 129 -9.39 -20.50 -9.01
N GLN A 130 -9.23 -19.20 -8.92
CA GLN A 130 -8.93 -18.49 -7.68
C GLN A 130 -9.88 -17.31 -7.53
N LEU A 131 -10.47 -17.19 -6.35
CA LEU A 131 -11.30 -16.07 -5.94
C LEU A 131 -10.51 -15.20 -4.98
N GLY A 132 -10.59 -13.90 -5.16
CA GLY A 132 -10.01 -12.92 -4.26
C GLY A 132 -11.08 -11.95 -3.75
N PHE A 133 -10.98 -11.58 -2.48
CA PHE A 133 -11.82 -10.56 -1.85
C PHE A 133 -10.92 -9.57 -1.13
N ARG A 134 -11.27 -8.29 -1.20
CA ARG A 134 -10.57 -7.19 -0.56
C ARG A 134 -11.55 -6.26 0.12
N GLY A 135 -11.26 -5.92 1.37
CA GLY A 135 -11.86 -4.82 2.10
C GLY A 135 -10.78 -3.88 2.58
N GLU A 136 -10.97 -2.59 2.38
CA GLU A 136 -10.01 -1.57 2.80
C GLU A 136 -10.73 -0.31 3.25
N TYR A 137 -10.10 0.41 4.14
CA TYR A 137 -10.46 1.79 4.46
C TYR A 137 -9.23 2.67 4.33
N TYR A 138 -9.39 3.85 3.77
CA TYR A 138 -8.33 4.83 3.67
C TYR A 138 -8.79 6.16 4.25
N GLN A 139 -7.98 6.74 5.11
CA GLN A 139 -8.20 8.07 5.64
C GLN A 139 -6.97 8.95 5.45
N ASP A 140 -7.16 10.08 4.79
CA ASP A 140 -6.21 11.18 4.63
C ASP A 140 -6.98 12.50 4.67
N GLU A 141 -7.36 12.90 5.88
CA GLU A 141 -8.22 14.07 6.11
C GLU A 141 -7.55 15.37 5.66
N LYS A 142 -6.25 15.45 5.82
CA LYS A 142 -5.47 16.66 5.54
C LYS A 142 -4.82 16.67 4.16
N GLY A 143 -5.05 15.62 3.36
CA GLY A 143 -4.54 15.53 2.00
C GLY A 143 -3.01 15.44 1.92
N VAL A 144 -2.38 14.72 2.85
CA VAL A 144 -0.92 14.54 2.87
C VAL A 144 -0.45 13.81 1.61
N LEU A 145 -1.19 12.77 1.20
CA LEU A 145 -0.94 11.99 -0.02
C LEU A 145 -1.98 12.24 -1.08
N ILE A 146 -3.27 12.37 -0.70
CA ILE A 146 -4.40 12.52 -1.62
C ILE A 146 -5.17 13.80 -1.26
N ALA A 147 -4.75 14.91 -1.84
CA ALA A 147 -5.45 16.19 -1.68
C ALA A 147 -6.73 16.21 -2.52
N THR A 148 -7.88 16.27 -1.87
CA THR A 148 -9.20 16.33 -2.52
C THR A 148 -9.78 17.74 -2.57
N GLY A 149 -9.33 18.64 -1.69
CA GLY A 149 -9.90 19.96 -1.51
C GLY A 149 -11.27 19.96 -0.81
N THR A 150 -11.73 18.81 -0.29
CA THR A 150 -13.01 18.66 0.40
C THR A 150 -12.86 18.75 1.92
N GLN A 151 -13.94 19.00 2.63
CA GLN A 151 -13.94 19.23 4.08
C GLN A 151 -13.40 18.04 4.89
N ASN A 152 -13.72 16.81 4.48
CA ASN A 152 -13.29 15.60 5.20
C ASN A 152 -12.04 14.95 4.58
N GLY A 153 -11.47 15.56 3.49
CA GLY A 153 -10.35 14.98 2.76
C GLY A 153 -10.70 13.65 2.11
N PHE A 154 -9.73 12.78 1.92
CA PHE A 154 -9.97 11.45 1.34
C PHE A 154 -10.27 10.43 2.43
N LYS A 155 -11.57 10.16 2.67
CA LYS A 155 -12.06 9.14 3.60
C LYS A 155 -12.91 8.13 2.84
N THR A 156 -12.31 7.03 2.44
CA THR A 156 -12.92 6.10 1.46
C THR A 156 -12.87 4.68 1.97
N PHE A 157 -14.02 4.01 1.93
CA PHE A 157 -14.13 2.56 2.08
C PHE A 157 -14.15 1.90 0.71
N GLY A 158 -13.36 0.83 0.53
CA GLY A 158 -13.28 0.07 -0.70
C GLY A 158 -13.54 -1.40 -0.48
N ILE A 159 -14.30 -2.01 -1.39
CA ILE A 159 -14.44 -3.46 -1.50
C ILE A 159 -14.16 -3.89 -2.92
N SER A 160 -13.53 -5.06 -3.10
CA SER A 160 -13.46 -5.70 -4.41
C SER A 160 -13.55 -7.22 -4.31
N ALA A 161 -13.98 -7.81 -5.41
CA ALA A 161 -13.94 -9.25 -5.63
C ALA A 161 -13.33 -9.52 -7.01
N ASN A 162 -12.46 -10.51 -7.11
CA ASN A 162 -11.89 -10.92 -8.37
C ASN A 162 -12.01 -12.44 -8.59
N LEU A 163 -12.16 -12.81 -9.85
CA LEU A 163 -12.06 -14.16 -10.37
C LEU A 163 -10.80 -14.24 -11.24
N ASP A 164 -9.87 -15.12 -10.87
CA ASP A 164 -8.73 -15.49 -11.69
C ASP A 164 -8.97 -16.87 -12.30
N TYR A 165 -8.77 -16.96 -13.61
CA TYR A 165 -8.86 -18.21 -14.35
C TYR A 165 -7.55 -18.51 -15.05
N LEU A 166 -6.92 -19.63 -14.67
CA LEU A 166 -5.69 -20.12 -15.28
C LEU A 166 -6.05 -20.84 -16.59
N ILE A 167 -5.86 -20.12 -17.70
CA ILE A 167 -6.13 -20.65 -19.06
C ILE A 167 -5.13 -21.75 -19.41
N ALA A 168 -3.85 -21.47 -19.14
CA ALA A 168 -2.71 -22.38 -19.25
C ALA A 168 -1.76 -22.13 -18.08
N ASP A 169 -0.75 -22.96 -17.89
CA ASP A 169 0.19 -22.86 -16.75
C ASP A 169 0.91 -21.51 -16.69
N ASN A 170 1.03 -20.84 -17.82
CA ASN A 170 1.66 -19.53 -17.96
C ASN A 170 0.72 -18.41 -18.41
N ILE A 171 -0.60 -18.65 -18.47
CA ILE A 171 -1.59 -17.65 -18.91
C ILE A 171 -2.74 -17.56 -17.91
N MET A 172 -2.91 -16.40 -17.29
CA MET A 172 -3.97 -16.13 -16.34
C MET A 172 -4.85 -14.97 -16.80
N PHE A 173 -6.14 -15.18 -16.83
CA PHE A 173 -7.16 -14.13 -17.00
C PHE A 173 -7.71 -13.73 -15.65
N ARG A 174 -7.88 -12.42 -15.42
CA ARG A 174 -8.54 -11.84 -14.24
C ARG A 174 -9.72 -10.97 -14.63
N LEU A 175 -10.80 -11.12 -13.89
CA LEU A 175 -11.92 -10.19 -13.86
C LEU A 175 -12.05 -9.67 -12.42
N GLU A 176 -12.06 -8.35 -12.23
CA GLU A 176 -12.25 -7.71 -10.92
C GLU A 176 -13.40 -6.69 -10.99
N ALA A 177 -14.29 -6.75 -10.01
CA ALA A 177 -15.25 -5.71 -9.72
C ALA A 177 -14.83 -4.99 -8.43
N ARG A 178 -14.81 -3.66 -8.45
CA ARG A 178 -14.44 -2.84 -7.29
C ARG A 178 -15.41 -1.69 -7.10
N ASN A 179 -15.78 -1.46 -5.85
CA ASN A 179 -16.56 -0.30 -5.42
C ASN A 179 -15.79 0.49 -4.38
N LEU A 180 -15.77 1.80 -4.55
CA LEU A 180 -15.24 2.77 -3.62
C LEU A 180 -16.38 3.68 -3.16
N ASN A 181 -16.46 3.92 -1.86
CA ASN A 181 -17.43 4.82 -1.26
C ASN A 181 -16.69 5.79 -0.34
N SER A 182 -16.70 7.06 -0.68
CA SER A 182 -16.04 8.13 0.07
C SER A 182 -17.05 8.92 0.89
N LYS A 183 -16.58 9.56 1.95
CA LYS A 183 -17.41 10.45 2.77
C LYS A 183 -17.84 11.69 1.99
N ASP A 184 -16.95 12.24 1.18
CA ASP A 184 -17.19 13.41 0.34
C ASP A 184 -17.24 13.02 -1.15
N GLU A 185 -17.74 13.89 -2.00
CA GLU A 185 -17.81 13.72 -3.45
C GLU A 185 -16.43 13.94 -4.10
N VAL A 186 -15.56 12.93 -3.99
CA VAL A 186 -14.17 12.97 -4.46
C VAL A 186 -13.96 12.30 -5.81
N PHE A 187 -15.00 11.69 -6.36
CA PHE A 187 -14.97 11.04 -7.67
C PHE A 187 -15.77 11.86 -8.69
N LEU A 188 -15.58 11.56 -9.97
CA LEU A 188 -16.38 12.11 -11.07
C LEU A 188 -17.10 10.98 -11.79
N LYS A 189 -18.39 11.16 -12.04
CA LYS A 189 -19.19 10.30 -12.91
C LYS A 189 -19.88 11.16 -13.97
N ASP A 190 -19.54 10.96 -15.23
CA ASP A 190 -20.06 11.74 -16.35
C ASP A 190 -19.89 13.27 -16.16
N GLY A 191 -18.75 13.68 -15.58
CA GLY A 191 -18.45 15.07 -15.25
C GLY A 191 -19.10 15.63 -13.99
N THR A 192 -19.92 14.83 -13.29
CA THR A 192 -20.60 15.23 -12.05
C THR A 192 -19.88 14.67 -10.83
N PRO A 193 -19.60 15.49 -9.80
CA PRO A 193 -19.04 15.00 -8.53
C PRO A 193 -19.92 13.93 -7.89
N THR A 194 -19.29 12.92 -7.32
CA THR A 194 -19.97 11.81 -6.64
C THR A 194 -19.08 11.23 -5.54
N ASN A 195 -19.69 10.66 -4.53
CA ASN A 195 -19.00 9.96 -3.46
C ASN A 195 -18.79 8.46 -3.72
N GLN A 196 -19.25 7.95 -4.86
CA GLN A 196 -19.12 6.54 -5.21
C GLN A 196 -18.40 6.37 -6.55
N ASN A 197 -17.58 5.31 -6.62
CA ASN A 197 -16.96 4.88 -7.87
C ASN A 197 -16.99 3.35 -7.95
N THR A 198 -17.66 2.82 -8.98
CA THR A 198 -17.74 1.39 -9.26
C THR A 198 -17.16 1.12 -10.64
N PHE A 199 -16.23 0.19 -10.72
CA PHE A 199 -15.63 -0.18 -11.99
C PHE A 199 -15.38 -1.68 -12.10
N LEU A 200 -15.31 -2.13 -13.34
CA LEU A 200 -14.97 -3.48 -13.74
C LEU A 200 -13.66 -3.44 -14.51
N THR A 201 -12.74 -4.32 -14.15
CA THR A 201 -11.42 -4.39 -14.79
C THR A 201 -11.14 -5.82 -15.22
N THR A 202 -10.57 -5.99 -16.39
CA THR A 202 -10.03 -7.27 -16.86
C THR A 202 -8.54 -7.14 -17.12
N SER A 203 -7.80 -8.21 -16.88
CA SER A 203 -6.39 -8.30 -17.23
C SER A 203 -6.02 -9.70 -17.69
N LEU A 204 -4.99 -9.77 -18.54
CA LEU A 204 -4.34 -10.99 -18.98
C LEU A 204 -2.87 -10.93 -18.61
N ALA A 205 -2.41 -11.89 -17.81
CA ALA A 205 -1.01 -12.03 -17.45
C ALA A 205 -0.42 -13.24 -18.18
N ILE A 206 0.73 -13.04 -18.84
CA ILE A 206 1.46 -14.08 -19.57
C ILE A 206 2.90 -14.10 -19.06
N SER A 207 3.39 -15.28 -18.68
CA SER A 207 4.80 -15.50 -18.39
C SER A 207 5.43 -16.37 -19.47
N PHE A 208 6.69 -16.11 -19.83
CA PHE A 208 7.47 -16.83 -20.86
C PHE A 208 8.89 -17.03 -20.38
#